data_732a6a1205fc2dadedc3f40f76ab4a39
#
_entry.id   732a6a1205fc2dadedc3f40f76ab4a39
#
_cell.length_a   1.000
_cell.length_b   1.000
_cell.length_c   1.000
_cell.angle_alpha   90.00
_cell.angle_beta   90.00
_cell.angle_gamma   90.00
#
_symmetry.space_group_name_H-M   'P 1'
#
loop_
_entity.id
_entity.type
_entity.pdbx_description
1 polymer ?
#
loop_
_entity_poly.entity_id
_entity_poly.type
_entity_poly.pdbx_seq_one_letter_code
_entity_poly.pdbx_strand_id
1 'polypeptide(L)'
;MQTVITTKGLCKAYGRQFAVDHLDLAVPEGCVYGFIGPNGAGKSTTMKMLLGLIHPSAGQVTLLGQPMNAQNRLALLQKTGSLIESPAGYGHLTGQENLEIVADLKGVPRKDIARVLDIVHLTGDKYRKVREYSLGMRQRLGIAQALLGSPQLLILDEPTNGLDPAGIHEMRALIAVMPDGSGGARAGPAGRRHACGATVLISSHLLSELEQIVGQVGILNKGRLLFQGPLRDLQRHSLGDIELRVLRPQKPAETL
;
A
#
# COMPACT_ATOMS: atom_id res chain seq x y z
N MET A 1 -2.49 19.46 9.58
CA MET A 1 -2.90 18.53 8.50
C MET A 1 -3.84 17.51 9.10
N GLN A 2 -4.94 17.20 8.44
CA GLN A 2 -5.85 16.15 8.88
C GLN A 2 -5.20 14.77 8.61
N THR A 3 -5.33 13.84 9.57
CA THR A 3 -4.81 12.48 9.44
C THR A 3 -5.95 11.50 9.19
N VAL A 4 -5.77 10.57 8.27
CA VAL A 4 -6.77 9.52 7.95
C VAL A 4 -6.49 8.22 8.69
N ILE A 5 -5.24 7.97 9.08
CA ILE A 5 -4.85 6.85 9.94
C ILE A 5 -4.09 7.42 11.13
N THR A 6 -4.50 7.02 12.32
CA THR A 6 -3.76 7.31 13.55
C THR A 6 -3.74 6.07 14.43
N THR A 7 -2.58 5.71 14.94
CA THR A 7 -2.46 4.70 15.99
C THR A 7 -1.81 5.30 17.23
N LYS A 8 -2.18 4.80 18.41
CA LYS A 8 -1.61 5.22 19.70
C LYS A 8 -1.22 4.01 20.49
N GLY A 9 0.09 3.87 20.74
CA GLY A 9 0.66 2.76 21.49
C GLY A 9 0.26 1.39 20.95
N LEU A 10 0.10 1.25 19.61
CA LEU A 10 -0.42 0.03 19.00
C LEU A 10 0.55 -1.13 19.20
N CYS A 11 0.08 -2.22 19.81
CA CYS A 11 0.87 -3.41 20.06
C CYS A 11 0.19 -4.67 19.52
N LYS A 12 1.01 -5.61 19.03
CA LYS A 12 0.59 -6.98 18.75
C LYS A 12 1.65 -7.95 19.22
N ALA A 13 1.29 -8.76 20.20
CA ALA A 13 2.13 -9.85 20.70
C ALA A 13 1.59 -11.21 20.24
N TYR A 14 2.49 -12.12 19.91
CA TYR A 14 2.24 -13.53 19.70
C TYR A 14 3.13 -14.32 20.71
N GLY A 15 2.49 -14.82 21.77
CA GLY A 15 3.22 -15.37 22.89
C GLY A 15 4.11 -14.31 23.56
N ARG A 16 5.42 -14.53 23.60
CA ARG A 16 6.40 -13.61 24.21
C ARG A 16 7.01 -12.61 23.21
N GLN A 17 6.68 -12.70 21.92
CA GLN A 17 7.27 -11.84 20.90
C GLN A 17 6.29 -10.77 20.44
N PHE A 18 6.78 -9.52 20.36
CA PHE A 18 6.05 -8.42 19.77
C PHE A 18 6.28 -8.41 18.25
N ALA A 19 5.21 -8.57 17.48
CA ALA A 19 5.21 -8.31 16.04
C ALA A 19 5.06 -6.82 15.75
N VAL A 20 4.35 -6.08 16.62
CA VAL A 20 4.23 -4.62 16.62
C VAL A 20 4.34 -4.16 18.07
N ASP A 21 5.18 -3.16 18.34
CA ASP A 21 5.56 -2.72 19.67
C ASP A 21 5.46 -1.19 19.79
N HIS A 22 4.42 -0.71 20.48
CA HIS A 22 4.12 0.71 20.74
C HIS A 22 4.18 1.60 19.49
N LEU A 23 3.49 1.18 18.41
CA LEU A 23 3.48 1.90 17.14
C LEU A 23 2.54 3.10 17.19
N ASP A 24 3.12 4.31 17.04
CA ASP A 24 2.40 5.59 16.90
C ASP A 24 2.49 6.08 15.46
N LEU A 25 1.56 5.63 14.60
CA LEU A 25 1.50 5.96 13.18
C LEU A 25 0.54 7.13 12.95
N ALA A 26 0.93 8.08 12.11
CA ALA A 26 0.10 9.19 11.67
C ALA A 26 0.22 9.37 10.15
N VAL A 27 -0.83 8.99 9.40
CA VAL A 27 -0.87 9.11 7.94
C VAL A 27 -1.71 10.32 7.56
N PRO A 28 -1.11 11.34 6.91
CA PRO A 28 -1.83 12.51 6.44
C PRO A 28 -2.83 12.18 5.33
N GLU A 29 -3.91 12.97 5.26
CA GLU A 29 -4.90 12.87 4.19
C GLU A 29 -4.32 13.27 2.82
N GLY A 30 -4.77 12.61 1.76
CA GLY A 30 -4.50 12.99 0.36
C GLY A 30 -3.05 12.74 -0.09
N CYS A 31 -2.32 11.82 0.54
CA CYS A 31 -0.97 11.46 0.15
C CYS A 31 -0.84 9.97 -0.18
N VAL A 32 0.23 9.63 -0.92
CA VAL A 32 0.75 8.27 -0.95
C VAL A 32 1.79 8.15 0.18
N TYR A 33 1.49 7.29 1.15
CA TYR A 33 2.33 7.04 2.31
C TYR A 33 3.04 5.69 2.15
N GLY A 34 4.37 5.69 2.10
CA GLY A 34 5.20 4.50 2.06
C GLY A 34 5.43 3.92 3.46
N PHE A 35 5.01 2.69 3.71
CA PHE A 35 5.25 1.97 4.97
C PHE A 35 6.34 0.92 4.74
N ILE A 36 7.58 1.27 5.06
CA ILE A 36 8.79 0.61 4.59
C ILE A 36 9.46 -0.14 5.74
N GLY A 37 10.00 -1.31 5.44
CA GLY A 37 10.76 -2.10 6.41
C GLY A 37 11.05 -3.51 5.91
N PRO A 38 12.04 -4.21 6.49
CA PRO A 38 12.40 -5.56 6.11
C PRO A 38 11.23 -6.55 6.31
N ASN A 39 11.37 -7.74 5.73
CA ASN A 39 10.43 -8.83 5.99
C ASN A 39 10.42 -9.16 7.49
N GLY A 40 9.22 -9.37 8.04
CA GLY A 40 9.05 -9.58 9.48
C GLY A 40 9.09 -8.29 10.34
N ALA A 41 9.21 -7.10 9.75
CA ALA A 41 9.22 -5.84 10.51
C ALA A 41 7.88 -5.51 11.19
N GLY A 42 6.77 -6.19 10.83
CA GLY A 42 5.43 -5.94 11.38
C GLY A 42 4.48 -5.19 10.46
N LYS A 43 4.86 -4.93 9.18
CA LYS A 43 4.06 -4.17 8.20
C LYS A 43 2.67 -4.78 7.99
N SER A 44 2.59 -6.02 7.52
CA SER A 44 1.31 -6.72 7.26
C SER A 44 0.48 -6.90 8.54
N THR A 45 1.13 -7.16 9.67
CA THR A 45 0.46 -7.24 10.99
C THR A 45 -0.20 -5.90 11.35
N THR A 46 0.51 -4.78 11.14
CA THR A 46 -0.04 -3.44 11.35
C THR A 46 -1.23 -3.20 10.43
N MET A 47 -1.10 -3.46 9.12
CA MET A 47 -2.19 -3.26 8.16
C MET A 47 -3.42 -4.12 8.48
N LYS A 48 -3.22 -5.37 8.93
CA LYS A 48 -4.32 -6.23 9.39
C LYS A 48 -5.03 -5.67 10.62
N MET A 49 -4.29 -5.05 11.56
CA MET A 49 -4.90 -4.36 12.71
C MET A 49 -5.65 -3.10 12.28
N LEU A 50 -5.11 -2.32 11.35
CA LEU A 50 -5.81 -1.15 10.79
C LEU A 50 -7.18 -1.53 10.19
N LEU A 51 -7.25 -2.67 9.49
CA LEU A 51 -8.48 -3.19 8.88
C LEU A 51 -9.38 -3.97 9.87
N GLY A 52 -8.97 -4.11 11.13
CA GLY A 52 -9.69 -4.91 12.11
C GLY A 52 -9.77 -6.41 11.76
N LEU A 53 -8.85 -6.92 10.92
CA LEU A 53 -8.73 -8.34 10.59
C LEU A 53 -8.12 -9.13 11.75
N ILE A 54 -7.28 -8.48 12.55
CA ILE A 54 -6.76 -9.00 13.81
C ILE A 54 -6.90 -7.93 14.89
N HIS A 55 -7.13 -8.38 16.14
CA HIS A 55 -7.23 -7.48 17.26
C HIS A 55 -5.85 -7.10 17.80
N PRO A 56 -5.60 -5.82 18.12
CA PRO A 56 -4.43 -5.39 18.86
C PRO A 56 -4.36 -6.10 20.23
N SER A 57 -3.14 -6.31 20.73
CA SER A 57 -2.93 -6.71 22.12
C SER A 57 -3.03 -5.52 23.07
N ALA A 58 -2.69 -4.30 22.60
CA ALA A 58 -2.85 -3.03 23.30
C ALA A 58 -2.86 -1.87 22.28
N GLY A 59 -3.25 -0.70 22.75
CA GLY A 59 -3.30 0.52 21.93
C GLY A 59 -4.60 0.67 21.15
N GLN A 60 -4.65 1.70 20.30
CA GLN A 60 -5.86 2.10 19.58
C GLN A 60 -5.56 2.40 18.11
N VAL A 61 -6.56 2.15 17.25
CA VAL A 61 -6.56 2.49 15.83
C VAL A 61 -7.70 3.43 15.54
N THR A 62 -7.42 4.52 14.83
CA THR A 62 -8.42 5.44 14.29
C THR A 62 -8.25 5.52 12.79
N LEU A 63 -9.33 5.29 12.02
CA LEU A 63 -9.38 5.47 10.58
C LEU A 63 -10.44 6.51 10.23
N LEU A 64 -10.12 7.41 9.30
CA LEU A 64 -11.06 8.45 8.82
C LEU A 64 -11.73 9.22 9.97
N GLY A 65 -10.97 9.49 11.05
CA GLY A 65 -11.43 10.18 12.24
C GLY A 65 -12.30 9.36 13.21
N GLN A 66 -12.51 8.06 12.96
CA GLN A 66 -13.33 7.19 13.81
C GLN A 66 -12.53 6.00 14.36
N PRO A 67 -12.76 5.58 15.62
CA PRO A 67 -12.08 4.44 16.20
C PRO A 67 -12.48 3.14 15.47
N MET A 68 -11.49 2.27 15.20
CA MET A 68 -11.70 0.94 14.65
C MET A 68 -12.18 0.01 15.76
N ASN A 69 -13.48 -0.16 15.86
CA ASN A 69 -14.14 -1.04 16.83
C ASN A 69 -15.32 -1.78 16.18
N ALA A 70 -16.01 -2.63 16.93
CA ALA A 70 -17.10 -3.44 16.41
C ALA A 70 -18.25 -2.60 15.81
N GLN A 71 -18.54 -1.43 16.39
CA GLN A 71 -19.62 -0.55 15.93
C GLN A 71 -19.29 0.15 14.60
N ASN A 72 -18.05 0.63 14.43
CA ASN A 72 -17.65 1.46 13.29
C ASN A 72 -17.02 0.66 12.14
N ARG A 73 -16.58 -0.58 12.40
CA ARG A 73 -15.79 -1.39 11.46
C ARG A 73 -16.41 -1.49 10.08
N LEU A 74 -17.69 -1.86 9.96
CA LEU A 74 -18.34 -2.04 8.66
C LEU A 74 -18.39 -0.72 7.87
N ALA A 75 -18.79 0.37 8.51
CA ALA A 75 -18.85 1.69 7.88
C ALA A 75 -17.46 2.19 7.43
N LEU A 76 -16.41 1.89 8.19
CA LEU A 76 -15.03 2.22 7.84
C LEU A 76 -14.53 1.37 6.67
N LEU A 77 -14.80 0.06 6.67
CA LEU A 77 -14.39 -0.84 5.59
C LEU A 77 -15.12 -0.57 4.28
N GLN A 78 -16.34 -0.07 4.28
CA GLN A 78 -17.03 0.39 3.07
C GLN A 78 -16.31 1.56 2.38
N LYS A 79 -15.63 2.43 3.16
CA LYS A 79 -14.86 3.57 2.68
C LYS A 79 -13.38 3.25 2.45
N THR A 80 -12.95 2.01 2.73
CA THR A 80 -11.57 1.56 2.62
C THR A 80 -11.47 0.44 1.59
N GLY A 81 -10.53 0.59 0.66
CA GLY A 81 -10.10 -0.49 -0.22
C GLY A 81 -8.84 -1.14 0.34
N SER A 82 -8.68 -2.44 0.17
CA SER A 82 -7.48 -3.12 0.66
C SER A 82 -7.06 -4.26 -0.25
N LEU A 83 -5.74 -4.44 -0.35
CA LEU A 83 -5.08 -5.60 -0.92
C LEU A 83 -4.05 -6.06 0.12
N ILE A 84 -4.34 -7.15 0.84
CA ILE A 84 -3.49 -7.69 1.90
C ILE A 84 -3.06 -9.09 1.50
N GLU A 85 -1.74 -9.33 1.52
CA GLU A 85 -1.13 -10.59 1.09
C GLU A 85 -1.40 -10.88 -0.40
N SER A 86 -1.74 -12.12 -0.76
CA SER A 86 -2.03 -12.48 -2.15
C SER A 86 -3.40 -11.97 -2.59
N PRO A 87 -3.55 -11.55 -3.86
CA PRO A 87 -4.85 -11.15 -4.38
C PRO A 87 -5.84 -12.31 -4.26
N ALA A 88 -6.88 -12.09 -3.49
CA ALA A 88 -7.95 -13.07 -3.31
C ALA A 88 -8.87 -13.05 -4.55
N GLY A 89 -9.02 -14.21 -5.18
CA GLY A 89 -9.95 -14.36 -6.30
C GLY A 89 -10.33 -15.82 -6.50
N TYR A 90 -11.58 -16.06 -6.89
CA TYR A 90 -12.05 -17.38 -7.25
C TYR A 90 -11.51 -17.75 -8.64
N GLY A 91 -10.49 -18.62 -8.69
CA GLY A 91 -9.79 -18.97 -9.93
C GLY A 91 -10.65 -19.59 -11.02
N HIS A 92 -11.79 -20.21 -10.67
CA HIS A 92 -12.74 -20.80 -11.61
C HIS A 92 -13.70 -19.77 -12.22
N LEU A 93 -13.82 -18.58 -11.65
CA LEU A 93 -14.60 -17.45 -12.14
C LEU A 93 -13.75 -16.52 -13.00
N THR A 94 -14.41 -15.71 -13.81
CA THR A 94 -13.81 -14.66 -14.63
C THR A 94 -13.42 -13.45 -13.76
N GLY A 95 -12.60 -12.54 -14.31
CA GLY A 95 -12.28 -11.28 -13.63
C GLY A 95 -13.52 -10.44 -13.34
N GLN A 96 -14.46 -10.39 -14.29
CA GLN A 96 -15.72 -9.67 -14.11
C GLN A 96 -16.57 -10.29 -13.00
N GLU A 97 -16.78 -11.60 -12.99
CA GLU A 97 -17.58 -12.28 -11.95
C GLU A 97 -16.97 -12.09 -10.55
N ASN A 98 -15.63 -12.11 -10.43
CA ASN A 98 -14.95 -11.79 -9.17
C ASN A 98 -15.25 -10.37 -8.70
N LEU A 99 -15.27 -9.39 -9.61
CA LEU A 99 -15.62 -8.01 -9.26
C LEU A 99 -17.10 -7.84 -8.92
N GLU A 100 -17.99 -8.58 -9.58
CA GLU A 100 -19.43 -8.58 -9.26
C GLU A 100 -19.69 -9.06 -7.83
N ILE A 101 -19.03 -10.13 -7.37
CA ILE A 101 -19.13 -10.60 -5.99
C ILE A 101 -18.71 -9.50 -5.01
N VAL A 102 -17.59 -8.84 -5.26
CA VAL A 102 -17.10 -7.77 -4.37
C VAL A 102 -18.01 -6.55 -4.41
N ALA A 103 -18.55 -6.20 -5.58
CA ALA A 103 -19.48 -5.09 -5.73
C ALA A 103 -20.78 -5.36 -4.95
N ASP A 104 -21.32 -6.56 -5.04
CA ASP A 104 -22.54 -6.98 -4.31
C ASP A 104 -22.30 -6.97 -2.78
N LEU A 105 -21.15 -7.48 -2.31
CA LEU A 105 -20.76 -7.46 -0.90
C LEU A 105 -20.59 -6.04 -0.33
N LYS A 106 -20.05 -5.12 -1.14
CA LYS A 106 -19.88 -3.71 -0.76
C LYS A 106 -21.15 -2.87 -0.95
N GLY A 107 -22.17 -3.38 -1.60
CA GLY A 107 -23.36 -2.60 -2.00
C GLY A 107 -23.06 -1.54 -3.06
N VAL A 108 -22.06 -1.77 -3.91
CA VAL A 108 -21.62 -0.85 -4.96
C VAL A 108 -22.34 -1.21 -6.27
N PRO A 109 -22.82 -0.22 -7.04
CA PRO A 109 -23.45 -0.49 -8.33
C PRO A 109 -22.50 -1.21 -9.30
N ARG A 110 -22.98 -2.26 -9.96
CA ARG A 110 -22.17 -3.06 -10.93
C ARG A 110 -21.62 -2.23 -12.09
N LYS A 111 -22.23 -1.07 -12.42
CA LYS A 111 -21.68 -0.14 -13.41
C LYS A 111 -20.26 0.37 -13.08
N ASP A 112 -19.88 0.34 -11.79
CA ASP A 112 -18.54 0.72 -11.34
C ASP A 112 -17.44 -0.27 -11.77
N ILE A 113 -17.83 -1.51 -12.09
CA ILE A 113 -16.92 -2.57 -12.54
C ILE A 113 -16.18 -2.16 -13.83
N ALA A 114 -16.91 -1.56 -14.79
CA ALA A 114 -16.30 -1.11 -16.04
C ALA A 114 -15.21 -0.06 -15.78
N ARG A 115 -15.46 0.89 -14.86
CA ARG A 115 -14.49 1.92 -14.45
C ARG A 115 -13.22 1.29 -13.86
N VAL A 116 -13.36 0.39 -12.89
CA VAL A 116 -12.18 -0.19 -12.24
C VAL A 116 -11.40 -1.12 -13.17
N LEU A 117 -12.06 -1.85 -14.08
CA LEU A 117 -11.40 -2.65 -15.11
C LEU A 117 -10.58 -1.81 -16.09
N ASP A 118 -11.11 -0.66 -16.47
CA ASP A 118 -10.40 0.30 -17.34
C ASP A 118 -9.15 0.83 -16.64
N ILE A 119 -9.27 1.28 -15.39
CA ILE A 119 -8.17 1.78 -14.58
C ILE A 119 -7.01 0.79 -14.47
N VAL A 120 -7.31 -0.49 -14.23
CA VAL A 120 -6.28 -1.53 -14.06
C VAL A 120 -5.88 -2.20 -15.37
N HIS A 121 -6.38 -1.73 -16.51
CA HIS A 121 -6.11 -2.27 -17.86
C HIS A 121 -6.44 -3.75 -18.00
N LEU A 122 -7.59 -4.19 -17.45
CA LEU A 122 -8.08 -5.58 -17.56
C LEU A 122 -9.39 -5.69 -18.37
N THR A 123 -9.83 -4.62 -19.03
CA THR A 123 -11.08 -4.59 -19.82
C THR A 123 -11.10 -5.67 -20.90
N GLY A 124 -9.97 -5.92 -21.58
CA GLY A 124 -9.86 -6.94 -22.62
C GLY A 124 -9.88 -8.39 -22.10
N ASP A 125 -9.44 -8.60 -20.84
CA ASP A 125 -9.34 -9.91 -20.22
C ASP A 125 -10.45 -10.23 -19.22
N LYS A 126 -11.44 -9.37 -19.09
CA LYS A 126 -12.48 -9.45 -18.03
C LYS A 126 -13.27 -10.77 -18.03
N TYR A 127 -13.45 -11.41 -19.18
CA TYR A 127 -14.17 -12.67 -19.32
C TYR A 127 -13.26 -13.92 -19.24
N ARG A 128 -11.94 -13.73 -19.12
CA ARG A 128 -10.99 -14.79 -18.91
C ARG A 128 -11.02 -15.27 -17.47
N LYS A 129 -10.84 -16.57 -17.22
CA LYS A 129 -10.83 -17.12 -15.86
C LYS A 129 -9.59 -16.68 -15.10
N VAL A 130 -9.77 -16.35 -13.82
CA VAL A 130 -8.68 -15.81 -12.98
C VAL A 130 -7.52 -16.81 -12.80
N ARG A 131 -7.77 -18.12 -12.85
CA ARG A 131 -6.70 -19.14 -12.85
C ARG A 131 -5.72 -19.01 -14.02
N GLU A 132 -6.16 -18.40 -15.12
CA GLU A 132 -5.38 -18.20 -16.35
C GLU A 132 -4.64 -16.83 -16.36
N TYR A 133 -4.88 -16.00 -15.35
CA TYR A 133 -4.21 -14.71 -15.20
C TYR A 133 -2.75 -14.90 -14.80
N SER A 134 -1.87 -14.06 -15.36
CA SER A 134 -0.51 -13.90 -14.84
C SER A 134 -0.54 -13.35 -13.40
N LEU A 135 0.59 -13.40 -12.71
CA LEU A 135 0.70 -12.79 -11.37
C LEU A 135 0.34 -11.29 -11.41
N GLY A 136 0.87 -10.53 -12.37
CA GLY A 136 0.56 -9.13 -12.57
C GLY A 136 -0.92 -8.85 -12.83
N MET A 137 -1.59 -9.69 -13.63
CA MET A 137 -3.03 -9.57 -13.86
C MET A 137 -3.82 -9.86 -12.58
N ARG A 138 -3.41 -10.83 -11.77
CA ARG A 138 -4.04 -11.10 -10.47
C ARG A 138 -3.86 -9.93 -9.50
N GLN A 139 -2.66 -9.33 -9.44
CA GLN A 139 -2.41 -8.12 -8.64
C GLN A 139 -3.29 -6.95 -9.09
N ARG A 140 -3.40 -6.70 -10.39
CA ARG A 140 -4.28 -5.68 -10.95
C ARG A 140 -5.76 -5.94 -10.62
N LEU A 141 -6.21 -7.19 -10.69
CA LEU A 141 -7.58 -7.56 -10.27
C LEU A 141 -7.80 -7.28 -8.78
N GLY A 142 -6.84 -7.59 -7.90
CA GLY A 142 -6.89 -7.25 -6.47
C GLY A 142 -7.01 -5.74 -6.22
N ILE A 143 -6.27 -4.94 -6.99
CA ILE A 143 -6.41 -3.48 -6.95
C ILE A 143 -7.78 -3.03 -7.47
N ALA A 144 -8.30 -3.63 -8.55
CA ALA A 144 -9.65 -3.34 -9.03
C ALA A 144 -10.71 -3.59 -7.96
N GLN A 145 -10.60 -4.71 -7.22
CA GLN A 145 -11.47 -5.03 -6.08
C GLN A 145 -11.36 -3.98 -4.97
N ALA A 146 -10.14 -3.51 -4.67
CA ALA A 146 -9.90 -2.46 -3.69
C ALA A 146 -10.52 -1.12 -4.11
N LEU A 147 -10.51 -0.79 -5.41
CA LEU A 147 -11.01 0.47 -5.97
C LEU A 147 -12.54 0.55 -6.12
N LEU A 148 -13.26 -0.57 -6.03
CA LEU A 148 -14.71 -0.58 -6.12
C LEU A 148 -15.35 0.32 -5.05
N GLY A 149 -16.27 1.18 -5.49
CA GLY A 149 -16.96 2.15 -4.64
C GLY A 149 -16.17 3.42 -4.35
N SER A 150 -15.07 3.67 -5.06
CA SER A 150 -14.25 4.90 -4.91
C SER A 150 -13.87 5.16 -3.44
N PRO A 151 -13.07 4.29 -2.81
CA PRO A 151 -12.72 4.38 -1.40
C PRO A 151 -11.95 5.67 -1.08
N GLN A 152 -12.09 6.18 0.16
CA GLN A 152 -11.33 7.33 0.66
C GLN A 152 -9.91 6.94 1.13
N LEU A 153 -9.72 5.67 1.47
CA LEU A 153 -8.45 5.10 1.92
C LEU A 153 -8.16 3.79 1.19
N LEU A 154 -6.94 3.65 0.69
CA LEU A 154 -6.41 2.41 0.12
C LEU A 154 -5.27 1.88 0.98
N ILE A 155 -5.30 0.60 1.32
CA ILE A 155 -4.24 -0.09 2.06
C ILE A 155 -3.73 -1.24 1.19
N LEU A 156 -2.49 -1.11 0.70
CA LEU A 156 -1.88 -2.04 -0.25
C LEU A 156 -0.62 -2.67 0.37
N ASP A 157 -0.68 -3.97 0.66
CA ASP A 157 0.44 -4.70 1.26
C ASP A 157 1.28 -5.36 0.16
N GLU A 158 2.48 -4.84 -0.03
CA GLU A 158 3.48 -5.29 -1.02
C GLU A 158 2.89 -5.59 -2.42
N PRO A 159 2.17 -4.65 -3.06
CA PRO A 159 1.46 -4.92 -4.32
C PRO A 159 2.39 -5.19 -5.50
N THR A 160 3.68 -4.90 -5.37
CA THR A 160 4.73 -5.16 -6.38
C THR A 160 5.44 -6.49 -6.18
N ASN A 161 5.17 -7.20 -5.08
CA ASN A 161 5.91 -8.41 -4.74
C ASN A 161 5.73 -9.52 -5.79
N GLY A 162 6.86 -10.10 -6.23
CA GLY A 162 6.90 -11.17 -7.21
C GLY A 162 6.62 -10.76 -8.66
N LEU A 163 6.51 -9.45 -8.93
CA LEU A 163 6.45 -8.93 -10.30
C LEU A 163 7.85 -8.78 -10.89
N ASP A 164 7.93 -8.89 -12.22
CA ASP A 164 9.11 -8.52 -12.97
C ASP A 164 9.30 -6.98 -12.99
N PRO A 165 10.47 -6.46 -13.41
CA PRO A 165 10.72 -5.02 -13.42
C PRO A 165 9.71 -4.20 -14.22
N ALA A 166 9.20 -4.74 -15.34
CA ALA A 166 8.17 -4.08 -16.13
C ALA A 166 6.84 -4.00 -15.36
N GLY A 167 6.42 -5.10 -14.74
CA GLY A 167 5.22 -5.17 -13.90
C GLY A 167 5.30 -4.23 -12.67
N ILE A 168 6.48 -4.10 -12.06
CA ILE A 168 6.71 -3.12 -10.98
C ILE A 168 6.50 -1.69 -11.48
N HIS A 169 7.08 -1.37 -12.65
CA HIS A 169 6.93 -0.04 -13.24
C HIS A 169 5.46 0.29 -13.55
N GLU A 170 4.74 -0.64 -14.17
CA GLU A 170 3.32 -0.50 -14.49
C GLU A 170 2.46 -0.36 -13.23
N MET A 171 2.76 -1.14 -12.18
CA MET A 171 2.05 -1.07 -10.92
C MET A 171 2.26 0.27 -10.22
N ARG A 172 3.48 0.81 -10.23
CA ARG A 172 3.77 2.16 -9.73
C ARG A 172 3.01 3.23 -10.50
N ALA A 173 3.02 3.15 -11.84
CA ALA A 173 2.27 4.08 -12.68
C ALA A 173 0.77 4.02 -12.36
N LEU A 174 0.22 2.83 -12.17
CA LEU A 174 -1.17 2.62 -11.77
C LEU A 174 -1.47 3.28 -10.42
N ILE A 175 -0.64 3.05 -9.39
CA ILE A 175 -0.84 3.64 -8.06
C ILE A 175 -0.71 5.16 -8.09
N ALA A 176 0.23 5.69 -8.89
CA ALA A 176 0.46 7.13 -9.01
C ALA A 176 -0.68 7.90 -9.70
N VAL A 177 -1.45 7.22 -10.55
CA VAL A 177 -2.56 7.81 -11.33
C VAL A 177 -3.92 7.25 -10.93
N MET A 178 -4.07 6.75 -9.70
CA MET A 178 -5.38 6.27 -9.23
C MET A 178 -6.43 7.36 -9.37
N PRO A 179 -7.57 7.08 -10.01
CA PRO A 179 -8.52 8.09 -10.43
C PRO A 179 -9.18 8.84 -9.28
N ASP A 180 -9.39 10.11 -9.52
CA ASP A 180 -10.18 10.99 -8.67
C ASP A 180 -11.65 10.55 -8.68
N GLY A 181 -12.16 10.13 -7.55
CA GLY A 181 -13.58 9.81 -7.40
C GLY A 181 -14.50 11.04 -7.45
N SER A 182 -13.98 12.28 -7.51
CA SER A 182 -14.79 13.50 -7.30
C SER A 182 -14.29 14.76 -7.99
N GLY A 183 -13.56 14.68 -9.10
CA GLY A 183 -13.28 15.85 -9.94
C GLY A 183 -12.44 17.00 -9.34
N GLY A 184 -11.84 16.80 -8.18
CA GLY A 184 -11.01 17.80 -7.49
C GLY A 184 -9.54 17.42 -7.47
N ALA A 185 -8.79 17.80 -8.51
CA ALA A 185 -7.36 17.53 -8.60
C ALA A 185 -6.59 18.29 -7.50
N ARG A 186 -6.10 17.58 -6.47
CA ARG A 186 -5.09 18.12 -5.54
C ARG A 186 -3.69 17.73 -6.03
N ALA A 187 -2.81 18.72 -6.14
CA ALA A 187 -1.43 18.47 -6.52
C ALA A 187 -0.67 17.80 -5.38
N GLY A 188 -0.08 16.62 -5.64
CA GLY A 188 0.86 15.98 -4.73
C GLY A 188 2.21 16.73 -4.66
N PRO A 189 3.11 16.35 -3.72
CA PRO A 189 4.36 17.08 -3.46
C PRO A 189 5.34 17.16 -4.61
N ALA A 190 5.12 16.43 -5.71
CA ALA A 190 5.92 16.50 -6.95
C ALA A 190 5.17 17.18 -8.12
N GLY A 191 4.09 17.96 -7.86
CA GLY A 191 3.27 18.55 -8.91
C GLY A 191 2.44 17.55 -9.72
N ARG A 192 2.48 16.25 -9.35
CA ARG A 192 1.67 15.20 -9.96
C ARG A 192 0.29 15.20 -9.31
N ARG A 193 -0.74 15.19 -10.14
CA ARG A 193 -2.14 15.09 -9.68
C ARG A 193 -2.37 13.66 -9.19
N HIS A 194 -2.59 13.49 -7.89
CA HIS A 194 -3.09 12.23 -7.35
C HIS A 194 -4.55 12.10 -7.79
N ALA A 195 -4.79 11.16 -8.67
CA ALA A 195 -6.05 11.05 -9.36
C ALA A 195 -7.20 10.48 -8.53
N CYS A 196 -7.06 10.17 -7.27
CA CYS A 196 -8.17 9.60 -6.52
C CYS A 196 -8.55 10.31 -5.24
N GLY A 197 -8.19 11.53 -4.94
CA GLY A 197 -8.61 12.11 -3.66
C GLY A 197 -8.46 11.17 -2.42
N ALA A 198 -8.16 9.88 -2.68
CA ALA A 198 -7.94 8.86 -1.67
C ALA A 198 -6.53 8.93 -1.12
N THR A 199 -6.39 8.67 0.16
CA THR A 199 -5.08 8.42 0.76
C THR A 199 -4.67 6.98 0.47
N VAL A 200 -3.41 6.77 0.09
CA VAL A 200 -2.87 5.43 -0.16
C VAL A 200 -1.80 5.11 0.88
N LEU A 201 -1.99 4.05 1.67
CA LEU A 201 -0.96 3.42 2.48
C LEU A 201 -0.42 2.20 1.73
N ILE A 202 0.84 2.24 1.33
CA ILE A 202 1.48 1.15 0.58
C ILE A 202 2.70 0.64 1.34
N SER A 203 2.80 -0.69 1.52
CA SER A 203 4.00 -1.30 2.08
C SER A 203 4.98 -1.75 1.00
N SER A 204 6.26 -1.69 1.34
CA SER A 204 7.34 -2.35 0.60
C SER A 204 8.50 -2.68 1.54
N HIS A 205 9.29 -3.67 1.15
CA HIS A 205 10.58 -3.94 1.81
C HIS A 205 11.73 -3.15 1.19
N LEU A 206 11.51 -2.46 0.05
CA LEU A 206 12.50 -1.65 -0.67
C LEU A 206 12.01 -0.21 -0.84
N LEU A 207 12.77 0.76 -0.32
CA LEU A 207 12.48 2.18 -0.51
C LEU A 207 12.52 2.58 -2.00
N SER A 208 13.50 2.05 -2.76
CA SER A 208 13.68 2.32 -4.19
C SER A 208 12.46 1.97 -5.05
N GLU A 209 11.61 1.08 -4.58
CA GLU A 209 10.36 0.76 -5.28
C GLU A 209 9.32 1.87 -5.15
N LEU A 210 9.35 2.64 -4.07
CA LEU A 210 8.29 3.59 -3.74
C LEU A 210 8.72 5.05 -3.82
N GLU A 211 10.02 5.36 -3.79
CA GLU A 211 10.54 6.75 -3.70
C GLU A 211 10.02 7.70 -4.79
N GLN A 212 9.64 7.15 -5.96
CA GLN A 212 9.11 7.95 -7.06
C GLN A 212 7.63 8.34 -6.89
N ILE A 213 6.90 7.65 -6.03
CA ILE A 213 5.44 7.82 -5.89
C ILE A 213 5.01 8.29 -4.49
N VAL A 214 5.86 8.10 -3.47
CA VAL A 214 5.52 8.47 -2.08
C VAL A 214 5.97 9.89 -1.75
N GLY A 215 5.13 10.62 -1.04
CA GLY A 215 5.49 11.93 -0.48
C GLY A 215 5.86 11.86 1.00
N GLN A 216 5.31 10.86 1.69
CA GLN A 216 5.48 10.62 3.12
C GLN A 216 5.89 9.16 3.34
N VAL A 217 6.73 8.91 4.35
CA VAL A 217 7.21 7.55 4.65
C VAL A 217 7.21 7.28 6.15
N GLY A 218 6.99 6.01 6.50
CA GLY A 218 7.24 5.46 7.82
C GLY A 218 8.18 4.27 7.70
N ILE A 219 9.29 4.29 8.43
CA ILE A 219 10.27 3.22 8.47
C ILE A 219 10.00 2.33 9.68
N LEU A 220 9.70 1.08 9.43
CA LEU A 220 9.42 0.09 10.46
C LEU A 220 10.56 -0.93 10.57
N ASN A 221 11.01 -1.22 11.80
CA ASN A 221 11.95 -2.29 12.05
C ASN A 221 11.61 -2.98 13.39
N LYS A 222 11.58 -4.30 13.40
CA LYS A 222 11.30 -5.13 14.60
C LYS A 222 10.07 -4.65 15.38
N GLY A 223 9.00 -4.33 14.67
CA GLY A 223 7.73 -3.89 15.25
C GLY A 223 7.67 -2.42 15.69
N ARG A 224 8.76 -1.66 15.58
CA ARG A 224 8.85 -0.25 16.01
C ARG A 224 9.00 0.69 14.85
N LEU A 225 8.37 1.86 14.94
CA LEU A 225 8.52 2.95 13.98
C LEU A 225 9.81 3.71 14.31
N LEU A 226 10.77 3.67 13.38
CA LEU A 226 12.06 4.36 13.52
C LEU A 226 12.01 5.80 13.01
N PHE A 227 11.20 6.03 11.98
CA PHE A 227 11.03 7.34 11.35
C PHE A 227 9.62 7.44 10.77
N GLN A 228 9.04 8.62 10.82
CA GLN A 228 7.90 9.00 9.97
C GLN A 228 7.99 10.47 9.62
N GLY A 229 7.73 10.77 8.34
CA GLY A 229 7.78 12.13 7.85
C GLY A 229 7.89 12.21 6.34
N PRO A 230 8.11 13.42 5.78
CA PRO A 230 8.36 13.61 4.37
C PRO A 230 9.58 12.80 3.90
N LEU A 231 9.48 12.19 2.72
CA LEU A 231 10.59 11.42 2.13
C LEU A 231 11.88 12.28 2.00
N ARG A 232 11.74 13.55 1.64
CA ARG A 232 12.87 14.49 1.54
C ARG A 232 13.66 14.63 2.84
N ASP A 233 13.00 14.52 4.00
CA ASP A 233 13.67 14.64 5.29
C ASP A 233 14.46 13.36 5.60
N LEU A 234 13.95 12.19 5.23
CA LEU A 234 14.71 10.94 5.28
C LEU A 234 15.98 11.00 4.41
N GLN A 235 15.85 11.49 3.17
CA GLN A 235 16.97 11.64 2.24
C GLN A 235 18.05 12.57 2.78
N ARG A 236 17.69 13.67 3.46
CA ARG A 236 18.65 14.58 4.11
C ARG A 236 19.43 13.92 5.25
N HIS A 237 18.82 12.99 5.99
CA HIS A 237 19.51 12.23 7.04
C HIS A 237 20.41 11.12 6.47
N SER A 238 20.13 10.67 5.24
CA SER A 238 20.93 9.64 4.54
C SER A 238 22.14 10.22 3.79
N LEU A 239 22.33 11.54 3.72
CA LEU A 239 23.46 12.20 3.05
C LEU A 239 24.79 12.09 3.82
N GLY A 240 24.94 11.10 4.68
CA GLY A 240 26.23 10.59 5.14
C GLY A 240 26.80 9.55 4.17
N ASP A 241 26.80 9.81 2.86
CA ASP A 241 27.50 8.95 1.91
C ASP A 241 28.99 8.94 2.25
N ILE A 242 29.47 7.78 2.68
CA ILE A 242 30.92 7.49 2.70
C ILE A 242 31.32 7.32 1.24
N GLU A 243 31.77 8.39 0.62
CA GLU A 243 32.44 8.36 -0.69
C GLU A 243 33.77 7.64 -0.51
N LEU A 244 33.79 6.31 -0.73
CA LEU A 244 35.01 5.55 -0.78
C LEU A 244 35.77 5.94 -2.06
N ARG A 245 36.59 7.01 -1.99
CA ARG A 245 37.60 7.30 -2.99
C ARG A 245 38.69 6.23 -2.90
N VAL A 246 38.58 5.18 -3.73
CA VAL A 246 39.69 4.26 -3.96
C VAL A 246 40.76 5.03 -4.73
N LEU A 247 41.71 5.58 -4.01
CA LEU A 247 42.94 6.17 -4.57
C LEU A 247 43.82 5.03 -5.09
N ARG A 248 43.66 4.69 -6.37
CA ARG A 248 44.45 3.80 -7.22
C ARG A 248 44.41 2.30 -6.88
N PRO A 249 43.96 1.43 -7.83
CA PRO A 249 44.36 0.04 -7.78
C PRO A 249 45.87 -0.06 -7.96
N GLN A 250 46.57 -0.63 -6.97
CA GLN A 250 47.97 -1.04 -7.16
C GLN A 250 47.95 -2.07 -8.30
N LYS A 251 48.71 -1.78 -9.37
CA LYS A 251 49.02 -2.78 -10.40
C LYS A 251 49.71 -3.96 -9.72
N PRO A 252 49.32 -5.21 -10.05
CA PRO A 252 50.07 -6.37 -9.60
C PRO A 252 51.50 -6.24 -10.12
N ALA A 253 52.50 -6.46 -9.23
CA ALA A 253 53.89 -6.52 -9.59
C ALA A 253 54.10 -7.65 -10.61
N GLU A 254 54.58 -7.34 -11.79
CA GLU A 254 55.12 -8.30 -12.73
C GLU A 254 56.31 -8.98 -12.07
N THR A 255 56.18 -10.27 -11.75
CA THR A 255 57.27 -11.11 -11.31
C THR A 255 58.04 -11.55 -12.56
N LEU A 256 59.34 -11.16 -12.65
CA LEU A 256 60.34 -11.68 -13.58
C LEU A 256 60.60 -13.16 -13.36
#